data_96a93162863dce9fa08df19527780a00
#
_entry.id   96a93162863dce9fa08df19527780a00
#
_cell.length_a   1.000
_cell.length_b   1.000
_cell.length_c   1.000
_cell.angle_alpha   90.00
_cell.angle_beta   90.00
_cell.angle_gamma   90.00
#
_symmetry.space_group_name_H-M   'P 1'
#
loop_
_entity.id
_entity.type
_entity.pdbx_description
1 polymer ?
#
loop_
_entity_poly.entity_id
_entity_poly.type
_entity_poly.pdbx_seq_one_letter_code
_entity_poly.pdbx_strand_id
1 'polypeptide(L)'
;KRQDGHYPYTLHYGDAKEDLTSREKRKNTDVQTFRAEAGLYGIFSDKEQYRLKAYYFQSSRGLPKATTLYNDHSLQQLWDKNTFVQSQYKKEFSRQWVFQSSAKWNWSYQRYLDPDTPNSKGKTENSYYQQEYYLSASVLYRMLDNLSFSLSTDGSINTMNANLNEFAQPTRYSWLTAFAGKYMNDWLCLLY
;
A
#
# COMPACT_ATOMS: atom_id res chain seq x y z
N LYS A 1 -12.17 12.75 5.79
CA LYS A 1 -11.68 14.05 5.33
C LYS A 1 -12.28 14.37 3.97
N ARG A 2 -12.71 15.62 3.76
CA ARG A 2 -13.21 16.11 2.46
C ARG A 2 -12.53 17.43 2.13
N GLN A 3 -12.14 17.62 0.87
CA GLN A 3 -11.61 18.85 0.32
C GLN A 3 -12.26 19.06 -1.05
N ASP A 4 -12.68 20.29 -1.33
CA ASP A 4 -13.28 20.66 -2.63
C ASP A 4 -12.21 20.94 -3.71
N GLY A 5 -10.97 21.18 -3.29
CA GLY A 5 -9.85 21.36 -4.19
C GLY A 5 -9.88 22.63 -5.07
N HIS A 6 -10.84 23.53 -4.86
CA HIS A 6 -10.97 24.76 -5.64
C HIS A 6 -9.97 25.82 -5.20
N TYR A 7 -8.69 25.65 -5.50
CA TYR A 7 -7.67 26.65 -5.19
C TYR A 7 -7.35 27.53 -6.41
N PRO A 8 -7.12 28.85 -6.20
CA PRO A 8 -6.77 29.77 -7.27
C PRO A 8 -5.31 29.54 -7.72
N TYR A 9 -5.07 29.71 -9.00
CA TYR A 9 -3.75 29.74 -9.60
C TYR A 9 -3.69 30.81 -10.68
N THR A 10 -2.50 31.28 -11.02
CA THR A 10 -2.26 32.22 -12.12
C THR A 10 -1.70 31.46 -13.31
N LEU A 11 -2.37 31.56 -14.42
CA LEU A 11 -1.90 31.04 -15.70
C LEU A 11 -1.15 32.13 -16.45
N HIS A 12 0.11 31.85 -16.78
CA HIS A 12 0.92 32.71 -17.63
C HIS A 12 0.91 32.16 -19.05
N TYR A 13 0.56 33.01 -20.00
CA TYR A 13 0.53 32.67 -21.41
C TYR A 13 0.87 33.91 -22.24
N GLY A 14 1.35 33.73 -23.47
CA GLY A 14 1.88 34.77 -24.31
C GLY A 14 3.31 34.50 -24.69
N ASP A 15 3.83 35.36 -25.54
CA ASP A 15 5.24 35.31 -25.94
C ASP A 15 6.08 36.30 -25.10
N ALA A 16 7.37 36.38 -25.41
CA ALA A 16 8.32 37.25 -24.68
C ALA A 16 7.98 38.76 -24.77
N LYS A 17 6.99 39.16 -25.58
CA LYS A 17 6.57 40.55 -25.75
C LYS A 17 5.27 40.88 -25.03
N GLU A 18 4.42 39.87 -24.75
CA GLU A 18 3.17 40.05 -24.07
C GLU A 18 3.02 39.03 -22.94
N ASP A 19 3.27 39.47 -21.70
CA ASP A 19 3.01 38.66 -20.49
C ASP A 19 1.53 38.73 -20.15
N LEU A 20 0.77 37.80 -20.73
CA LEU A 20 -0.66 37.67 -20.46
C LEU A 20 -0.86 36.74 -19.27
N THR A 21 -1.64 37.19 -18.32
CA THR A 21 -1.96 36.41 -17.12
C THR A 21 -3.47 36.27 -16.95
N SER A 22 -3.92 35.10 -16.56
CA SER A 22 -5.31 34.85 -16.13
C SER A 22 -5.34 34.22 -14.76
N ARG A 23 -6.27 34.67 -13.91
CA ARG A 23 -6.48 34.08 -12.59
C ARG A 23 -7.62 33.07 -12.66
N GLU A 24 -7.26 31.81 -12.54
CA GLU A 24 -8.16 30.68 -12.69
C GLU A 24 -8.36 29.95 -11.36
N LYS A 25 -9.40 29.11 -11.30
CA LYS A 25 -9.59 28.16 -10.19
C LYS A 25 -9.41 26.76 -10.68
N ARG A 26 -8.64 25.96 -9.97
CA ARG A 26 -8.45 24.55 -10.26
C ARG A 26 -9.78 23.83 -10.18
N LYS A 27 -10.10 23.02 -11.20
CA LYS A 27 -11.31 22.20 -11.29
C LYS A 27 -10.97 20.73 -11.17
N ASN A 28 -11.92 19.92 -10.71
CA ASN A 28 -11.80 18.46 -10.59
C ASN A 28 -10.59 18.03 -9.75
N THR A 29 -10.39 18.68 -8.61
CA THR A 29 -9.33 18.37 -7.62
C THR A 29 -9.91 18.04 -6.25
N ASP A 30 -11.21 17.78 -6.20
CA ASP A 30 -11.90 17.35 -5.00
C ASP A 30 -11.39 16.00 -4.53
N VAL A 31 -11.29 15.84 -3.22
CA VAL A 31 -10.86 14.59 -2.57
C VAL A 31 -11.77 14.30 -1.38
N GLN A 32 -12.31 13.11 -1.36
CA GLN A 32 -13.01 12.59 -0.21
C GLN A 32 -12.34 11.28 0.25
N THR A 33 -11.93 11.22 1.52
CA THR A 33 -11.31 10.05 2.10
C THR A 33 -12.01 9.62 3.38
N PHE A 34 -12.15 8.31 3.54
CA PHE A 34 -12.53 7.66 4.78
C PHE A 34 -11.47 6.66 5.18
N ARG A 35 -11.17 6.60 6.47
CA ARG A 35 -10.19 5.68 7.05
C ARG A 35 -10.70 5.18 8.38
N ALA A 36 -10.62 3.88 8.59
CA ALA A 36 -10.90 3.22 9.85
C ALA A 36 -9.79 2.23 10.17
N GLU A 37 -9.44 2.14 11.45
CA GLU A 37 -8.40 1.25 11.93
C GLU A 37 -8.84 0.70 13.30
N ALA A 38 -8.64 -0.59 13.50
CA ALA A 38 -8.89 -1.27 14.76
C ALA A 38 -7.73 -2.22 15.07
N GLY A 39 -7.36 -2.32 16.33
CA GLY A 39 -6.30 -3.21 16.79
C GLY A 39 -6.68 -3.89 18.08
N LEU A 40 -6.33 -5.18 18.19
CA LEU A 40 -6.35 -5.95 19.41
C LEU A 40 -4.92 -6.33 19.77
N TYR A 41 -4.62 -6.21 21.02
CA TYR A 41 -3.32 -6.57 21.58
C TYR A 41 -3.54 -7.49 22.77
N GLY A 42 -2.96 -8.67 22.72
CA GLY A 42 -3.05 -9.67 23.78
C GLY A 42 -1.67 -10.03 24.33
N ILE A 43 -1.54 -10.05 25.65
CA ILE A 43 -0.38 -10.57 26.36
C ILE A 43 -0.92 -11.75 27.19
N PHE A 44 -0.61 -12.97 26.74
CA PHE A 44 -1.02 -14.18 27.47
C PHE A 44 -0.06 -14.52 28.60
N SER A 45 1.21 -14.10 28.44
CA SER A 45 2.27 -14.17 29.46
C SER A 45 3.38 -13.21 29.09
N ASP A 46 4.36 -13.01 29.97
CA ASP A 46 5.58 -12.21 29.67
C ASP A 46 6.34 -12.73 28.44
N LYS A 47 6.08 -13.97 28.06
CA LYS A 47 6.74 -14.68 26.94
C LYS A 47 5.85 -14.88 25.72
N GLU A 48 4.57 -14.46 25.77
CA GLU A 48 3.62 -14.75 24.71
C GLU A 48 2.75 -13.54 24.41
N GLN A 49 2.83 -13.05 23.19
CA GLN A 49 2.17 -11.84 22.71
C GLN A 49 1.47 -12.08 21.39
N TYR A 50 0.30 -11.48 21.25
CA TYR A 50 -0.49 -11.51 20.03
C TYR A 50 -0.94 -10.10 19.66
N ARG A 51 -0.92 -9.79 18.36
CA ARG A 51 -1.45 -8.54 17.80
C ARG A 51 -2.32 -8.86 16.61
N LEU A 52 -3.47 -8.23 16.56
CA LEU A 52 -4.35 -8.25 15.40
C LEU A 52 -4.65 -6.80 15.01
N LYS A 53 -4.54 -6.49 13.73
CA LYS A 53 -4.85 -5.18 13.18
C LYS A 53 -5.75 -5.34 11.98
N ALA A 54 -6.84 -4.56 11.95
CA ALA A 54 -7.72 -4.41 10.80
C ALA A 54 -7.68 -2.95 10.32
N TYR A 55 -7.68 -2.77 9.02
CA TYR A 55 -7.61 -1.46 8.39
C TYR A 55 -8.55 -1.40 7.20
N TYR A 56 -9.24 -0.27 7.07
CA TYR A 56 -10.05 0.08 5.92
C TYR A 56 -9.72 1.48 5.45
N PHE A 57 -9.57 1.65 4.16
CA PHE A 57 -9.37 2.93 3.49
C PHE A 57 -10.24 3.02 2.25
N GLN A 58 -10.84 4.18 2.04
CA GLN A 58 -11.57 4.52 0.83
C GLN A 58 -11.24 5.95 0.44
N SER A 59 -11.01 6.18 -0.85
CA SER A 59 -10.79 7.50 -1.43
C SER A 59 -11.57 7.64 -2.72
N SER A 60 -12.11 8.82 -2.94
CA SER A 60 -12.67 9.27 -4.22
C SER A 60 -12.07 10.64 -4.54
N ARG A 61 -11.54 10.81 -5.74
CA ARG A 61 -10.89 12.05 -6.13
C ARG A 61 -11.06 12.35 -7.61
N GLY A 62 -11.23 13.62 -7.90
CA GLY A 62 -11.09 14.14 -9.23
C GLY A 62 -9.62 14.19 -9.65
N LEU A 63 -9.35 13.99 -10.94
CA LEU A 63 -8.02 14.09 -11.54
C LEU A 63 -8.01 15.29 -12.50
N PRO A 64 -7.35 16.38 -12.09
CA PRO A 64 -7.24 17.56 -12.94
C PRO A 64 -6.32 17.30 -14.13
N LYS A 65 -6.64 17.90 -15.27
CA LYS A 65 -5.70 17.98 -16.40
C LYS A 65 -4.59 19.00 -16.16
N ALA A 66 -3.62 19.05 -17.08
CA ALA A 66 -2.58 20.06 -17.06
C ALA A 66 -3.17 21.48 -17.11
N THR A 67 -2.53 22.44 -16.45
CA THR A 67 -2.90 23.84 -16.45
C THR A 67 -2.42 24.51 -17.72
N THR A 68 -3.03 24.18 -18.85
CA THR A 68 -2.74 24.80 -20.15
C THR A 68 -3.95 25.56 -20.66
N LEU A 69 -3.71 26.53 -21.53
CA LEU A 69 -4.78 27.27 -22.18
C LEU A 69 -5.74 26.28 -22.89
N TYR A 70 -7.03 26.50 -22.76
CA TYR A 70 -8.10 25.69 -23.38
C TYR A 70 -8.24 24.24 -22.87
N ASN A 71 -7.57 23.85 -21.81
CA ASN A 71 -7.63 22.47 -21.28
C ASN A 71 -7.94 22.42 -19.78
N ASP A 72 -8.86 23.25 -19.32
CA ASP A 72 -9.22 23.36 -17.90
C ASP A 72 -10.33 22.39 -17.44
N HIS A 73 -10.98 21.71 -18.39
CA HIS A 73 -12.05 20.76 -18.11
C HIS A 73 -11.53 19.34 -18.07
N SER A 74 -11.50 18.75 -16.88
CA SER A 74 -11.34 17.31 -16.69
C SER A 74 -12.52 16.79 -15.90
N LEU A 75 -13.07 15.66 -16.35
CA LEU A 75 -14.10 14.90 -15.65
C LEU A 75 -13.55 13.55 -15.16
N GLN A 76 -12.22 13.38 -15.24
CA GLN A 76 -11.56 12.16 -14.82
C GLN A 76 -11.69 11.95 -13.31
N GLN A 77 -11.99 10.72 -12.92
CA GLN A 77 -12.18 10.35 -11.53
C GLN A 77 -11.43 9.07 -11.19
N LEU A 78 -10.96 8.99 -9.95
CA LEU A 78 -10.26 7.83 -9.39
C LEU A 78 -10.86 7.47 -8.03
N TRP A 79 -11.20 6.20 -7.89
CA TRP A 79 -11.65 5.61 -6.64
C TRP A 79 -10.65 4.55 -6.21
N ASP A 80 -10.24 4.61 -4.95
CA ASP A 80 -9.37 3.64 -4.31
C ASP A 80 -10.07 3.07 -3.08
N LYS A 81 -9.96 1.76 -2.88
CA LYS A 81 -10.32 1.08 -1.63
C LYS A 81 -9.20 0.14 -1.26
N ASN A 82 -8.90 0.09 0.00
CA ASN A 82 -7.92 -0.85 0.54
C ASN A 82 -8.39 -1.38 1.88
N THR A 83 -8.28 -2.67 2.07
CA THR A 83 -8.62 -3.36 3.33
C THR A 83 -7.54 -4.37 3.62
N PHE A 84 -7.04 -4.41 4.85
CA PHE A 84 -6.21 -5.50 5.28
C PHE A 84 -6.52 -5.95 6.71
N VAL A 85 -6.26 -7.19 6.95
CA VAL A 85 -6.19 -7.79 8.29
C VAL A 85 -4.80 -8.38 8.45
N GLN A 86 -4.13 -8.04 9.53
CA GLN A 86 -2.79 -8.51 9.85
C GLN A 86 -2.78 -9.09 11.26
N SER A 87 -2.18 -10.24 11.40
CA SER A 87 -1.95 -10.94 12.66
C SER A 87 -0.45 -11.07 12.89
N GLN A 88 -0.02 -10.91 14.12
CA GLN A 88 1.36 -11.17 14.56
C GLN A 88 1.31 -11.95 15.86
N TYR A 89 2.14 -12.96 15.95
CA TYR A 89 2.30 -13.79 17.12
C TYR A 89 3.77 -13.93 17.47
N LYS A 90 4.11 -13.78 18.75
CA LYS A 90 5.46 -14.00 19.29
C LYS A 90 5.35 -14.87 20.51
N LYS A 91 6.19 -15.89 20.59
CA LYS A 91 6.34 -16.75 21.76
C LYS A 91 7.80 -17.06 22.07
N GLU A 92 8.18 -16.87 23.32
CA GLU A 92 9.45 -17.30 23.88
C GLU A 92 9.23 -18.63 24.60
N PHE A 93 9.56 -19.75 23.95
CA PHE A 93 9.41 -21.08 24.53
C PHE A 93 10.40 -21.31 25.69
N SER A 94 11.60 -20.75 25.54
CA SER A 94 12.67 -20.78 26.54
C SER A 94 13.57 -19.55 26.38
N ARG A 95 14.58 -19.42 27.24
CA ARG A 95 15.64 -18.40 27.06
C ARG A 95 16.35 -18.54 25.69
N GLN A 96 16.40 -19.76 25.15
CA GLN A 96 17.10 -20.06 23.90
C GLN A 96 16.20 -19.94 22.67
N TRP A 97 14.91 -20.26 22.76
CA TRP A 97 14.02 -20.38 21.63
C TRP A 97 12.94 -19.32 21.61
N VAL A 98 12.93 -18.52 20.54
CA VAL A 98 11.88 -17.54 20.27
C VAL A 98 11.28 -17.83 18.89
N PHE A 99 9.97 -17.90 18.84
CA PHE A 99 9.19 -18.05 17.62
C PHE A 99 8.42 -16.77 17.35
N GLN A 100 8.37 -16.36 16.07
CA GLN A 100 7.52 -15.27 15.60
C GLN A 100 6.82 -15.71 14.32
N SER A 101 5.57 -15.32 14.16
CA SER A 101 4.86 -15.48 12.91
C SER A 101 4.01 -14.25 12.61
N SER A 102 3.79 -14.00 11.32
CA SER A 102 2.90 -12.96 10.83
C SER A 102 2.05 -13.51 9.71
N ALA A 103 0.78 -13.17 9.70
CA ALA A 103 -0.12 -13.43 8.60
C ALA A 103 -0.81 -12.13 8.20
N LYS A 104 -0.99 -11.90 6.91
CA LYS A 104 -1.69 -10.73 6.38
C LYS A 104 -2.54 -11.15 5.20
N TRP A 105 -3.77 -10.69 5.20
CA TRP A 105 -4.60 -10.62 4.01
C TRP A 105 -4.83 -9.17 3.64
N ASN A 106 -4.61 -8.85 2.37
CA ASN A 106 -4.85 -7.52 1.82
C ASN A 106 -5.74 -7.62 0.59
N TRP A 107 -6.72 -6.74 0.52
CA TRP A 107 -7.57 -6.56 -0.65
C TRP A 107 -7.53 -5.10 -1.07
N SER A 108 -7.35 -4.83 -2.35
CA SER A 108 -7.40 -3.49 -2.92
C SER A 108 -8.26 -3.45 -4.19
N TYR A 109 -8.92 -2.33 -4.35
CA TYR A 109 -9.73 -2.01 -5.51
C TYR A 109 -9.38 -0.60 -5.99
N GLN A 110 -9.17 -0.45 -7.29
CA GLN A 110 -8.99 0.83 -7.93
C GLN A 110 -9.87 0.91 -9.15
N ARG A 111 -10.56 2.04 -9.34
CA ARG A 111 -11.35 2.35 -10.50
C ARG A 111 -10.98 3.72 -11.04
N TYR A 112 -10.65 3.77 -12.32
CA TYR A 112 -10.41 4.99 -13.08
C TYR A 112 -11.52 5.16 -14.09
N LEU A 113 -12.04 6.38 -14.20
CA LEU A 113 -13.05 6.77 -15.20
C LEU A 113 -12.60 8.06 -15.90
N ASP A 114 -12.53 8.02 -17.20
CA ASP A 114 -12.45 9.19 -18.09
C ASP A 114 -13.65 9.20 -19.02
N PRO A 115 -14.65 10.07 -18.80
CA PRO A 115 -15.85 10.13 -19.60
C PRO A 115 -15.66 10.81 -20.97
N ASP A 116 -14.49 11.48 -21.19
CA ASP A 116 -14.24 12.27 -22.40
C ASP A 116 -13.13 11.67 -23.28
N THR A 117 -12.93 10.37 -23.20
CA THR A 117 -11.91 9.73 -24.03
C THR A 117 -12.36 9.62 -25.48
N PRO A 118 -11.53 10.02 -26.46
CA PRO A 118 -11.85 9.92 -27.88
C PRO A 118 -11.70 8.47 -28.40
N ASN A 119 -12.51 7.56 -27.90
CA ASN A 119 -12.60 6.19 -28.37
C ASN A 119 -14.02 5.85 -28.84
N SER A 120 -14.21 4.69 -29.46
CA SER A 120 -15.53 4.25 -29.96
C SER A 120 -16.60 4.13 -28.87
N LYS A 121 -16.25 4.02 -27.61
CA LYS A 121 -17.16 3.95 -26.47
C LYS A 121 -17.42 5.31 -25.82
N GLY A 122 -16.73 6.38 -26.25
CA GLY A 122 -16.82 7.73 -25.68
C GLY A 122 -16.30 7.85 -24.24
N LYS A 123 -15.81 6.78 -23.63
CA LYS A 123 -15.28 6.76 -22.26
C LYS A 123 -14.20 5.70 -22.09
N THR A 124 -13.29 5.93 -21.15
CA THR A 124 -12.38 4.90 -20.63
C THR A 124 -12.73 4.61 -19.18
N GLU A 125 -12.97 3.34 -18.87
CA GLU A 125 -13.26 2.88 -17.52
C GLU A 125 -12.45 1.62 -17.24
N ASN A 126 -11.48 1.74 -16.31
CA ASN A 126 -10.63 0.65 -15.89
C ASN A 126 -10.83 0.37 -14.42
N SER A 127 -10.97 -0.89 -14.05
CA SER A 127 -11.04 -1.33 -12.66
C SER A 127 -10.09 -2.48 -12.41
N TYR A 128 -9.44 -2.43 -11.26
CA TYR A 128 -8.43 -3.38 -10.84
C TYR A 128 -8.78 -3.90 -9.45
N TYR A 129 -8.69 -5.20 -9.28
CA TYR A 129 -8.86 -5.90 -8.01
C TYR A 129 -7.59 -6.68 -7.73
N GLN A 130 -7.01 -6.48 -6.55
CA GLN A 130 -5.83 -7.21 -6.11
C GLN A 130 -6.09 -7.84 -4.76
N GLN A 131 -5.58 -9.06 -4.57
CA GLN A 131 -5.54 -9.74 -3.29
C GLN A 131 -4.13 -10.24 -3.02
N GLU A 132 -3.72 -10.12 -1.79
CA GLU A 132 -2.45 -10.65 -1.30
C GLU A 132 -2.72 -11.45 -0.02
N TYR A 133 -2.20 -12.65 0.00
CA TYR A 133 -2.09 -13.51 1.16
C TYR A 133 -0.61 -13.64 1.50
N TYR A 134 -0.23 -13.29 2.69
CA TYR A 134 1.15 -13.33 3.16
C TYR A 134 1.23 -14.09 4.47
N LEU A 135 2.21 -14.96 4.57
CA LEU A 135 2.56 -15.70 5.77
C LEU A 135 4.07 -15.65 5.98
N SER A 136 4.48 -15.36 7.20
CA SER A 136 5.88 -15.36 7.64
C SER A 136 6.02 -16.16 8.92
N ALA A 137 7.11 -16.88 9.04
CA ALA A 137 7.51 -17.56 10.26
C ALA A 137 9.01 -17.42 10.46
N SER A 138 9.43 -17.17 11.70
CA SER A 138 10.84 -17.10 12.07
C SER A 138 11.09 -17.75 13.41
N VAL A 139 12.25 -18.36 13.51
CA VAL A 139 12.76 -18.97 14.74
C VAL A 139 14.13 -18.38 15.04
N LEU A 140 14.29 -17.85 16.25
CA LEU A 140 15.58 -17.42 16.79
C LEU A 140 16.04 -18.47 17.82
N TYR A 141 17.27 -18.95 17.65
CA TYR A 141 17.93 -19.83 18.58
C TYR A 141 19.18 -19.15 19.17
N ARG A 142 19.16 -18.90 20.47
CA ARG A 142 20.32 -18.40 21.24
C ARG A 142 21.10 -19.60 21.76
N MET A 143 22.17 -19.95 21.05
CA MET A 143 23.01 -21.07 21.41
C MET A 143 23.86 -20.76 22.66
N LEU A 144 24.41 -19.56 22.70
CA LEU A 144 25.20 -18.99 23.80
C LEU A 144 24.73 -17.54 24.04
N ASP A 145 25.16 -16.91 25.11
CA ASP A 145 24.83 -15.50 25.39
C ASP A 145 25.32 -14.56 24.28
N ASN A 146 26.42 -14.95 23.64
CA ASN A 146 27.06 -14.18 22.58
C ASN A 146 26.85 -14.75 21.16
N LEU A 147 26.22 -15.90 21.02
CA LEU A 147 26.02 -16.57 19.74
C LEU A 147 24.52 -16.92 19.51
N SER A 148 23.93 -16.42 18.45
CA SER A 148 22.56 -16.73 18.07
C SER A 148 22.41 -16.94 16.57
N PHE A 149 21.44 -17.75 16.20
CA PHE A 149 21.06 -18.05 14.83
C PHE A 149 19.58 -17.75 14.65
N SER A 150 19.20 -17.29 13.46
CA SER A 150 17.81 -17.14 13.07
C SER A 150 17.54 -17.75 11.71
N LEU A 151 16.42 -18.41 11.60
CA LEU A 151 15.86 -18.90 10.35
C LEU A 151 14.50 -18.24 10.16
N SER A 152 14.28 -17.63 9.01
CA SER A 152 13.00 -17.07 8.62
C SER A 152 12.57 -17.57 7.26
N THR A 153 11.26 -17.69 7.07
CA THR A 153 10.65 -18.03 5.79
C THR A 153 9.38 -17.22 5.60
N ASP A 154 9.19 -16.75 4.37
CA ASP A 154 8.06 -15.93 3.95
C ASP A 154 7.43 -16.54 2.70
N GLY A 155 6.10 -16.60 2.69
CA GLY A 155 5.34 -17.01 1.54
C GLY A 155 4.28 -15.97 1.19
N SER A 156 4.06 -15.68 -0.09
CA SER A 156 2.94 -14.86 -0.51
C SER A 156 2.29 -15.37 -1.79
N ILE A 157 0.97 -15.13 -1.88
CA ILE A 157 0.16 -15.35 -3.07
C ILE A 157 -0.49 -14.02 -3.41
N ASN A 158 -0.23 -13.54 -4.62
CA ASN A 158 -0.79 -12.30 -5.14
C ASN A 158 -1.63 -12.61 -6.37
N THR A 159 -2.87 -12.15 -6.37
CA THR A 159 -3.79 -12.27 -7.50
C THR A 159 -4.23 -10.89 -7.97
N MET A 160 -4.42 -10.75 -9.26
CA MET A 160 -4.92 -9.52 -9.86
C MET A 160 -6.02 -9.84 -10.87
N ASN A 161 -7.09 -9.06 -10.86
CA ASN A 161 -8.15 -9.06 -11.86
C ASN A 161 -8.38 -7.64 -12.36
N ALA A 162 -8.72 -7.50 -13.64
CA ALA A 162 -9.03 -6.22 -14.27
C ALA A 162 -10.15 -6.39 -15.29
N ASN A 163 -10.90 -5.32 -15.55
CA ASN A 163 -11.94 -5.30 -16.60
C ASN A 163 -11.38 -5.02 -18.02
N LEU A 164 -10.11 -5.34 -18.23
CA LEU A 164 -9.45 -5.21 -19.52
C LEU A 164 -9.76 -6.43 -20.40
N ASN A 165 -9.91 -6.21 -21.71
CA ASN A 165 -10.08 -7.31 -22.66
C ASN A 165 -8.86 -8.24 -22.62
N GLU A 166 -9.09 -9.54 -22.61
CA GLU A 166 -8.03 -10.59 -22.63
C GLU A 166 -7.07 -10.54 -21.44
N PHE A 167 -7.51 -9.97 -20.28
CA PHE A 167 -6.68 -9.94 -19.09
C PHE A 167 -6.56 -11.34 -18.46
N ALA A 168 -5.37 -11.87 -18.41
CA ALA A 168 -5.08 -13.25 -18.02
C ALA A 168 -5.21 -13.56 -16.52
N GLN A 169 -5.64 -12.63 -15.68
CA GLN A 169 -5.76 -12.78 -14.21
C GLN A 169 -4.51 -13.41 -13.58
N PRO A 170 -3.36 -12.73 -13.59
CA PRO A 170 -2.11 -13.30 -13.14
C PRO A 170 -2.14 -13.63 -11.65
N THR A 171 -1.58 -14.79 -11.32
CA THR A 171 -1.31 -15.20 -9.94
C THR A 171 0.20 -15.33 -9.78
N ARG A 172 0.74 -14.66 -8.78
CA ARG A 172 2.16 -14.72 -8.45
C ARG A 172 2.34 -15.39 -7.10
N TYR A 173 3.19 -16.41 -7.06
CA TYR A 173 3.66 -17.05 -5.84
C TYR A 173 5.07 -16.57 -5.55
N SER A 174 5.35 -16.26 -4.31
CA SER A 174 6.69 -15.90 -3.85
C SER A 174 7.03 -16.68 -2.59
N TRP A 175 8.25 -17.17 -2.54
CA TRP A 175 8.79 -17.88 -1.39
C TRP A 175 10.21 -17.39 -1.15
N LEU A 176 10.48 -16.95 0.08
CA LEU A 176 11.77 -16.45 0.50
C LEU A 176 12.18 -17.14 1.79
N THR A 177 13.44 -17.50 1.90
CA THR A 177 14.01 -18.07 3.13
C THR A 177 15.33 -17.40 3.40
N ALA A 178 15.56 -17.02 4.64
CA ALA A 178 16.81 -16.42 5.09
C ALA A 178 17.31 -17.12 6.34
N PHE A 179 18.61 -17.32 6.40
CA PHE A 179 19.33 -17.76 7.57
C PHE A 179 20.32 -16.68 7.98
N ALA A 180 20.38 -16.35 9.26
CA ALA A 180 21.34 -15.38 9.78
C ALA A 180 21.98 -15.88 11.06
N GLY A 181 23.26 -15.57 11.23
CA GLY A 181 24.03 -15.79 12.45
C GLY A 181 24.49 -14.47 13.04
N LYS A 182 24.43 -14.35 14.35
CA LYS A 182 24.96 -13.19 15.09
C LYS A 182 25.92 -13.67 16.17
N TYR A 183 27.14 -13.15 16.10
CA TYR A 183 28.14 -13.30 17.14
C TYR A 183 28.51 -11.94 17.73
N MET A 184 28.49 -11.81 19.02
CA MET A 184 28.86 -10.59 19.76
C MET A 184 29.91 -10.90 20.81
N ASN A 185 30.98 -10.13 20.80
CA ASN A 185 31.94 -10.07 21.89
C ASN A 185 32.18 -8.61 22.26
N ASP A 186 32.82 -8.31 23.40
CA ASP A 186 33.06 -6.93 23.88
C ASP A 186 33.71 -6.01 22.82
N TRP A 187 34.41 -6.60 21.87
CA TRP A 187 35.19 -5.90 20.83
C TRP A 187 34.64 -6.06 19.41
N LEU A 188 33.72 -6.99 19.16
CA LEU A 188 33.31 -7.35 17.80
C LEU A 188 31.83 -7.78 17.73
N CYS A 189 31.10 -7.26 16.76
CA CYS A 189 29.78 -7.74 16.38
C CYS A 189 29.81 -8.20 14.91
N LEU A 190 29.59 -9.48 14.67
CA LEU A 190 29.47 -10.07 13.35
C LEU A 190 28.01 -10.44 13.09
N LEU A 191 27.50 -10.00 11.94
CA LEU A 191 26.20 -10.38 11.39
C LEU A 191 26.45 -11.05 10.03
N TYR A 192 25.94 -12.26 9.87
CA TYR A 192 26.09 -13.03 8.63
C TYR A 192 24.78 -13.56 8.16
#